data_0a91a36798adb5f98011cf0a5ad5f41f
#
_entry.id   0a91a36798adb5f98011cf0a5ad5f41f
#
_cell.length_a   1.000
_cell.length_b   1.000
_cell.length_c   1.000
_cell.angle_alpha   90.00
_cell.angle_beta   90.00
_cell.angle_gamma   90.00
#
_symmetry.space_group_name_H-M   'P 1'
#
loop_
_entity.id
_entity.type
_entity.pdbx_description
1 polymer ?
#
loop_
_entity_poly.entity_id
_entity_poly.type
_entity_poly.pdbx_seq_one_letter_code
_entity_poly.pdbx_strand_id
1 'polypeptide(L)'
;MLSKRDLDKNNFFVFISTLKKIVGIIPSIQTSLENLIGIEKQKKILYENTLSFISNDDSCNILLWGSKGMGKSSLVLSNHQYLLNANKNIKLIEILCSDLIYLPEIIYNLKKYQQKFIIFIDDVNLDVNSKEFKILKVLIQGSLLSNSENIKFYVTSNVRNIRLFKFMFICNFLLFFYKIYSN
;
A
#
# COMPACT_ATOMS: atom_id res chain seq x y z
N MET A 1 13.67 12.81 -7.49
CA MET A 1 14.31 11.49 -7.46
C MET A 1 14.66 11.18 -6.02
N LEU A 2 14.52 9.96 -5.57
CA LEU A 2 14.87 9.56 -4.21
C LEU A 2 16.38 9.38 -4.09
N SER A 3 17.04 9.96 -3.09
CA SER A 3 18.47 9.77 -2.89
C SER A 3 18.74 8.61 -1.92
N LYS A 4 19.93 8.00 -2.02
CA LYS A 4 20.34 6.96 -1.06
C LYS A 4 20.35 7.50 0.37
N ARG A 5 20.77 8.74 0.56
CA ARG A 5 20.77 9.42 1.87
C ARG A 5 19.35 9.58 2.45
N ASP A 6 18.35 9.82 1.60
CA ASP A 6 16.95 9.92 2.06
C ASP A 6 16.43 8.55 2.52
N LEU A 7 16.80 7.47 1.82
CA LEU A 7 16.45 6.10 2.18
C LEU A 7 17.08 5.65 3.49
N ASP A 8 18.30 6.09 3.79
CA ASP A 8 18.99 5.74 5.03
C ASP A 8 18.38 6.46 6.24
N LYS A 9 17.82 7.65 6.04
CA LYS A 9 17.29 8.49 7.12
C LYS A 9 15.80 8.29 7.40
N ASN A 10 15.03 7.88 6.40
CA ASN A 10 13.57 7.84 6.48
C ASN A 10 13.03 6.46 6.14
N ASN A 11 11.88 6.13 6.72
CA ASN A 11 11.12 4.91 6.44
C ASN A 11 9.72 5.21 5.91
N PHE A 12 9.26 6.45 6.05
CA PHE A 12 8.00 6.94 5.51
C PHE A 12 8.28 8.06 4.52
N PHE A 13 7.58 8.03 3.41
CA PHE A 13 7.72 8.97 2.33
C PHE A 13 6.35 9.34 1.75
N VAL A 14 6.28 10.50 1.13
CA VAL A 14 5.14 10.95 0.33
C VAL A 14 5.63 11.40 -1.04
N PHE A 15 4.87 11.10 -2.08
CA PHE A 15 5.11 11.66 -3.40
C PHE A 15 4.44 13.03 -3.51
N ILE A 16 5.19 14.05 -3.88
CA ILE A 16 4.71 15.42 -4.08
C ILE A 16 4.77 15.72 -5.58
N SER A 17 3.62 15.72 -6.23
CA SER A 17 3.51 15.87 -7.69
C SER A 17 4.00 17.22 -8.21
N THR A 18 3.75 18.31 -7.48
CA THR A 18 4.25 19.65 -7.84
C THR A 18 5.77 19.73 -7.89
N LEU A 19 6.46 18.94 -7.08
CA LEU A 19 7.92 18.84 -7.05
C LEU A 19 8.46 17.68 -7.89
N LYS A 20 7.59 16.77 -8.33
CA LYS A 20 7.93 15.47 -8.93
C LYS A 20 8.97 14.70 -8.11
N LYS A 21 8.81 14.71 -6.79
CA LYS A 21 9.76 14.10 -5.85
C LYS A 21 9.06 13.25 -4.80
N ILE A 22 9.78 12.22 -4.37
CA ILE A 22 9.47 11.46 -3.16
C ILE A 22 10.25 12.08 -2.01
N VAL A 23 9.57 12.48 -0.96
CA VAL A 23 10.12 13.21 0.19
C VAL A 23 9.92 12.37 1.45
N GLY A 24 10.98 12.23 2.26
CA GLY A 24 10.89 11.58 3.56
C GLY A 24 10.07 12.42 4.54
N ILE A 25 9.22 11.76 5.30
CA ILE A 25 8.35 12.39 6.31
C ILE A 25 8.45 11.67 7.65
N ILE A 26 8.07 12.35 8.71
CA ILE A 26 7.75 11.76 10.02
C ILE A 26 6.22 11.69 10.08
N PRO A 27 5.63 10.49 9.98
CA PRO A 27 4.17 10.38 9.95
C PRO A 27 3.59 10.64 11.34
N SER A 28 2.42 11.27 11.39
CA SER A 28 1.62 11.35 12.60
C SER A 28 0.76 10.09 12.72
N ILE A 29 1.29 9.04 13.33
CA ILE A 29 0.55 7.79 13.55
C ILE A 29 -0.23 7.91 14.85
N GLN A 30 -1.55 8.04 14.72
CA GLN A 30 -2.45 8.30 15.84
C GLN A 30 -2.75 7.06 16.71
N THR A 31 -2.49 5.86 16.19
CA THR A 31 -2.91 4.61 16.83
C THR A 31 -1.83 3.55 16.66
N SER A 32 -1.48 2.83 17.74
CA SER A 32 -0.63 1.65 17.64
C SER A 32 -1.39 0.46 17.06
N LEU A 33 -0.68 -0.53 16.53
CA LEU A 33 -1.28 -1.73 15.97
C LEU A 33 -2.12 -2.49 17.01
N GLU A 34 -1.71 -2.47 18.26
CA GLU A 34 -2.37 -3.13 19.38
C GLU A 34 -3.73 -2.51 19.71
N ASN A 35 -3.84 -1.19 19.57
CA ASN A 35 -5.07 -0.44 19.89
C ASN A 35 -6.16 -0.54 18.81
N LEU A 36 -5.88 -1.17 17.69
CA LEU A 36 -6.90 -1.46 16.66
C LEU A 36 -7.68 -2.71 17.08
N ILE A 37 -8.83 -2.56 17.69
CA ILE A 37 -9.63 -3.65 18.25
C ILE A 37 -10.64 -4.19 17.22
N GLY A 38 -10.93 -5.50 17.27
CA GLY A 38 -11.95 -6.15 16.44
C GLY A 38 -11.50 -6.53 15.03
N ILE A 39 -10.21 -6.39 14.72
CA ILE A 39 -9.62 -6.68 13.40
C ILE A 39 -8.38 -7.59 13.49
N GLU A 40 -8.36 -8.49 14.47
CA GLU A 40 -7.18 -9.32 14.76
C GLU A 40 -6.76 -10.20 13.57
N LYS A 41 -7.74 -10.73 12.84
CA LYS A 41 -7.48 -11.51 11.62
C LYS A 41 -6.78 -10.67 10.56
N GLN A 42 -7.24 -9.45 10.34
CA GLN A 42 -6.68 -8.51 9.36
C GLN A 42 -5.26 -8.07 9.75
N LYS A 43 -5.05 -7.77 11.03
CA LYS A 43 -3.71 -7.46 11.57
C LYS A 43 -2.74 -8.61 11.27
N LYS A 44 -3.11 -9.84 11.65
CA LYS A 44 -2.28 -11.03 11.46
C LYS A 44 -1.90 -11.20 9.99
N ILE A 45 -2.88 -11.21 9.10
CA ILE A 45 -2.65 -11.45 7.68
C ILE A 45 -1.81 -10.33 7.04
N LEU A 46 -2.09 -9.05 7.37
CA LEU A 46 -1.30 -7.94 6.86
C LEU A 46 0.17 -8.04 7.33
N TYR A 47 0.36 -8.36 8.60
CA TYR A 47 1.68 -8.52 9.20
C TYR A 47 2.46 -9.67 8.54
N GLU A 48 1.86 -10.86 8.44
CA GLU A 48 2.48 -12.05 7.84
C GLU A 48 2.83 -11.81 6.37
N ASN A 49 1.90 -11.23 5.57
CA ASN A 49 2.16 -10.89 4.18
C ASN A 49 3.31 -9.88 4.02
N THR A 50 3.40 -8.91 4.93
CA THR A 50 4.49 -7.93 4.89
C THR A 50 5.83 -8.56 5.28
N LEU A 51 5.84 -9.45 6.27
CA LEU A 51 7.04 -10.22 6.63
C LEU A 51 7.52 -11.10 5.47
N SER A 52 6.63 -11.85 4.83
CA SER A 52 6.96 -12.66 3.66
C SER A 52 7.57 -11.79 2.55
N PHE A 53 7.00 -10.61 2.30
CA PHE A 53 7.58 -9.67 1.33
C PHE A 53 9.00 -9.22 1.70
N ILE A 54 9.27 -8.94 2.97
CA ILE A 54 10.60 -8.56 3.45
C ILE A 54 11.60 -9.71 3.28
N SER A 55 11.16 -10.95 3.55
CA SER A 55 11.99 -12.17 3.48
C SER A 55 12.19 -12.71 2.07
N ASN A 56 11.64 -12.09 1.04
CA ASN A 56 11.59 -12.58 -0.34
C ASN A 56 10.78 -13.88 -0.54
N ASP A 57 9.85 -14.14 0.38
CA ASP A 57 8.88 -15.22 0.26
C ASP A 57 7.65 -14.77 -0.55
N ASP A 58 6.77 -15.71 -0.85
CA ASP A 58 5.52 -15.44 -1.54
C ASP A 58 4.67 -14.42 -0.80
N SER A 59 4.38 -13.33 -1.46
CA SER A 59 3.60 -12.21 -0.91
C SER A 59 2.74 -11.56 -1.97
N CYS A 60 1.63 -11.01 -1.55
CA CYS A 60 0.63 -10.41 -2.43
C CYS A 60 0.54 -8.89 -2.24
N ASN A 61 0.00 -8.21 -3.25
CA ASN A 61 -0.54 -6.87 -3.06
C ASN A 61 -1.76 -6.93 -2.12
N ILE A 62 -2.05 -5.86 -1.41
CA ILE A 62 -3.13 -5.80 -0.42
C ILE A 62 -4.20 -4.81 -0.85
N LEU A 63 -5.47 -5.23 -0.80
CA LEU A 63 -6.62 -4.33 -0.83
C LEU A 63 -7.41 -4.44 0.47
N LEU A 64 -7.49 -3.33 1.20
CA LEU A 64 -8.35 -3.16 2.35
C LEU A 64 -9.59 -2.37 1.92
N TRP A 65 -10.77 -2.95 2.03
CA TRP A 65 -12.00 -2.25 1.71
C TRP A 65 -13.04 -2.37 2.84
N GLY A 66 -13.93 -1.42 2.93
CA GLY A 66 -14.94 -1.35 3.99
C GLY A 66 -15.39 0.08 4.25
N SER A 67 -16.37 0.27 5.11
CA SER A 67 -16.91 1.59 5.43
C SER A 67 -15.84 2.58 5.89
N LYS A 68 -16.10 3.87 5.71
CA LYS A 68 -15.23 4.94 6.22
C LYS A 68 -15.13 4.86 7.75
N GLY A 69 -13.99 5.23 8.30
CA GLY A 69 -13.77 5.23 9.76
C GLY A 69 -13.37 3.88 10.35
N MET A 70 -13.24 2.83 9.55
CA MET A 70 -12.95 1.46 10.00
C MET A 70 -11.48 1.15 10.29
N GLY A 71 -10.62 2.14 10.32
CA GLY A 71 -9.20 1.96 10.62
C GLY A 71 -8.35 1.33 9.53
N LYS A 72 -8.80 1.30 8.26
CA LYS A 72 -8.03 0.70 7.14
C LYS A 72 -6.65 1.33 6.97
N SER A 73 -6.61 2.64 6.83
CA SER A 73 -5.35 3.40 6.68
C SER A 73 -4.50 3.33 7.93
N SER A 74 -5.15 3.42 9.11
CA SER A 74 -4.47 3.25 10.41
C SER A 74 -3.82 1.87 10.53
N LEU A 75 -4.45 0.81 10.01
CA LEU A 75 -3.88 -0.54 10.02
C LEU A 75 -2.62 -0.62 9.17
N VAL A 76 -2.60 -0.03 7.98
CA VAL A 76 -1.41 -0.02 7.12
C VAL A 76 -0.26 0.72 7.80
N LEU A 77 -0.52 1.93 8.30
CA LEU A 77 0.51 2.78 8.91
C LEU A 77 1.04 2.18 10.22
N SER A 78 0.15 1.69 11.10
CA SER A 78 0.58 1.09 12.37
C SER A 78 1.27 -0.26 12.18
N ASN A 79 0.89 -1.07 11.20
CA ASN A 79 1.62 -2.29 10.85
C ASN A 79 3.03 -1.97 10.36
N HIS A 80 3.18 -0.95 9.52
CA HIS A 80 4.49 -0.52 9.06
C HIS A 80 5.38 -0.04 10.22
N GLN A 81 4.85 0.81 11.11
CA GLN A 81 5.56 1.28 12.30
C GLN A 81 5.94 0.12 13.24
N TYR A 82 5.04 -0.84 13.44
CA TYR A 82 5.30 -2.02 14.26
C TYR A 82 6.48 -2.84 13.71
N LEU A 83 6.54 -3.04 12.40
CA LEU A 83 7.65 -3.72 11.74
C LEU A 83 8.97 -2.96 11.86
N LEU A 84 8.95 -1.64 11.76
CA LEU A 84 10.14 -0.80 11.98
C LEU A 84 10.66 -0.93 13.40
N ASN A 85 9.78 -0.94 14.40
CA ASN A 85 10.14 -1.14 15.80
C ASN A 85 10.76 -2.54 16.05
N ALA A 86 10.38 -3.52 15.23
CA ALA A 86 10.99 -4.86 15.20
C ALA A 86 12.25 -4.94 14.32
N ASN A 87 12.90 -3.80 13.99
CA ASN A 87 14.10 -3.69 13.17
C ASN A 87 13.98 -4.27 11.76
N LYS A 88 12.78 -4.26 11.18
CA LYS A 88 12.56 -4.68 9.80
C LYS A 88 12.82 -3.51 8.84
N ASN A 89 13.60 -3.76 7.80
CA ASN A 89 13.95 -2.73 6.82
C ASN A 89 12.95 -2.72 5.67
N ILE A 90 11.98 -1.84 5.75
CA ILE A 90 10.95 -1.64 4.72
C ILE A 90 10.62 -0.15 4.61
N LYS A 91 10.30 0.32 3.42
CA LYS A 91 9.96 1.71 3.14
C LYS A 91 8.50 1.79 2.70
N LEU A 92 7.77 2.79 3.19
CA LEU A 92 6.40 3.07 2.76
C LEU A 92 6.37 4.42 2.04
N ILE A 93 5.78 4.42 0.86
CA ILE A 93 5.62 5.63 0.03
C ILE A 93 4.12 5.84 -0.20
N GLU A 94 3.58 6.89 0.36
CA GLU A 94 2.21 7.29 0.11
C GLU A 94 2.10 8.08 -1.19
N ILE A 95 1.09 7.71 -2.00
CA ILE A 95 0.78 8.36 -3.27
C ILE A 95 -0.70 8.72 -3.27
N LEU A 96 -1.02 9.99 -3.53
CA LEU A 96 -2.40 10.43 -3.67
C LEU A 96 -3.05 9.84 -4.92
N CYS A 97 -4.35 9.58 -4.87
CA CYS A 97 -5.12 9.08 -6.03
C CYS A 97 -4.97 9.98 -7.27
N SER A 98 -4.93 11.30 -7.08
CA SER A 98 -4.72 12.27 -8.16
C SER A 98 -3.38 12.11 -8.88
N ASP A 99 -2.39 11.52 -8.21
CA ASP A 99 -1.01 11.41 -8.67
C ASP A 99 -0.66 10.05 -9.27
N LEU A 100 -1.64 9.16 -9.42
CA LEU A 100 -1.46 7.82 -9.98
C LEU A 100 -0.86 7.82 -11.41
N ILE A 101 -1.02 8.91 -12.15
CA ILE A 101 -0.43 9.08 -13.47
C ILE A 101 1.11 9.02 -13.44
N TYR A 102 1.74 9.37 -12.30
CA TYR A 102 3.19 9.32 -12.13
C TYR A 102 3.70 7.94 -11.67
N LEU A 103 2.80 7.02 -11.37
CA LEU A 103 3.15 5.71 -10.82
C LEU A 103 4.12 4.90 -11.69
N PRO A 104 4.01 4.90 -13.05
CA PRO A 104 4.99 4.21 -13.89
C PRO A 104 6.41 4.73 -13.72
N GLU A 105 6.59 6.05 -13.64
CA GLU A 105 7.89 6.68 -13.44
C GLU A 105 8.45 6.36 -12.04
N ILE A 106 7.58 6.41 -11.02
CA ILE A 106 7.93 6.06 -9.63
C ILE A 106 8.42 4.63 -9.56
N ILE A 107 7.67 3.67 -10.09
CA ILE A 107 8.03 2.24 -10.12
C ILE A 107 9.37 2.04 -10.83
N TYR A 108 9.54 2.63 -12.02
CA TYR A 108 10.79 2.53 -12.78
C TYR A 108 12.00 3.00 -11.97
N ASN A 109 11.84 4.05 -11.19
CA ASN A 109 12.91 4.57 -10.35
C ASN A 109 13.16 3.69 -9.11
N LEU A 110 12.10 3.16 -8.47
CA LEU A 110 12.22 2.32 -7.27
C LEU A 110 12.83 0.95 -7.55
N LYS A 111 12.65 0.39 -8.75
CA LYS A 111 13.27 -0.88 -9.16
C LYS A 111 14.80 -0.89 -9.09
N LYS A 112 15.43 0.26 -9.11
CA LYS A 112 16.89 0.39 -9.06
C LYS A 112 17.49 0.19 -7.67
N TYR A 113 16.62 0.15 -6.63
CA TYR A 113 17.06 0.01 -5.24
C TYR A 113 16.87 -1.43 -4.76
N GLN A 114 17.70 -1.84 -3.82
CA GLN A 114 17.59 -3.16 -3.16
C GLN A 114 16.54 -3.17 -2.04
N GLN A 115 16.16 -2.00 -1.53
CA GLN A 115 15.17 -1.85 -0.47
C GLN A 115 13.79 -2.32 -0.91
N LYS A 116 13.02 -2.85 0.02
CA LYS A 116 11.61 -3.19 -0.17
C LYS A 116 10.74 -1.96 0.03
N PHE A 117 9.80 -1.76 -0.89
CA PHE A 117 8.89 -0.62 -0.90
C PHE A 117 7.43 -1.07 -0.87
N ILE A 118 6.65 -0.49 0.02
CA ILE A 118 5.19 -0.52 -0.06
C ILE A 118 4.75 0.80 -0.68
N ILE A 119 4.07 0.75 -1.81
CA ILE A 119 3.36 1.89 -2.37
C ILE A 119 1.96 1.87 -1.77
N PHE A 120 1.68 2.85 -0.92
CA PHE A 120 0.41 3.01 -0.24
C PHE A 120 -0.47 4.02 -0.96
N ILE A 121 -1.69 3.60 -1.33
CA ILE A 121 -2.67 4.44 -2.02
C ILE A 121 -3.95 4.40 -1.19
N ASP A 122 -4.25 5.51 -0.52
CA ASP A 122 -5.37 5.60 0.40
C ASP A 122 -6.64 6.10 -0.31
N ASP A 123 -7.78 5.56 0.14
CA ASP A 123 -9.15 5.95 -0.25
C ASP A 123 -9.41 6.00 -1.77
N VAL A 124 -8.96 4.96 -2.48
CA VAL A 124 -9.15 4.86 -3.92
C VAL A 124 -10.63 4.68 -4.26
N ASN A 125 -11.13 5.52 -5.17
CA ASN A 125 -12.41 5.24 -5.79
C ASN A 125 -12.26 4.09 -6.79
N LEU A 126 -12.82 2.96 -6.44
CA LEU A 126 -12.77 1.74 -7.23
C LEU A 126 -14.00 1.60 -8.16
N ASP A 127 -14.65 2.68 -8.53
CA ASP A 127 -15.63 2.62 -9.62
C ASP A 127 -14.90 2.26 -10.93
N VAL A 128 -15.42 1.26 -11.63
CA VAL A 128 -14.85 0.76 -12.89
C VAL A 128 -14.72 1.84 -13.98
N ASN A 129 -15.49 2.90 -13.88
CA ASN A 129 -15.46 4.05 -14.78
C ASN A 129 -14.46 5.13 -14.35
N SER A 130 -13.95 5.07 -13.12
CA SER A 130 -13.01 6.07 -12.62
C SER A 130 -11.69 6.01 -13.37
N LYS A 131 -11.02 7.18 -13.46
CA LYS A 131 -9.67 7.25 -14.07
C LYS A 131 -8.65 6.49 -13.22
N GLU A 132 -8.76 6.60 -11.90
CA GLU A 132 -7.91 5.96 -10.91
C GLU A 132 -7.94 4.45 -11.07
N PHE A 133 -9.14 3.87 -11.19
CA PHE A 133 -9.30 2.45 -11.41
C PHE A 133 -8.65 2.00 -12.72
N LYS A 134 -8.86 2.74 -13.82
CA LYS A 134 -8.29 2.40 -15.13
C LYS A 134 -6.75 2.41 -15.10
N ILE A 135 -6.16 3.41 -14.43
CA ILE A 135 -4.71 3.51 -14.28
C ILE A 135 -4.19 2.34 -13.44
N LEU A 136 -4.76 2.09 -12.27
CA LEU A 136 -4.38 0.97 -11.42
C LEU A 136 -4.51 -0.37 -12.15
N LYS A 137 -5.59 -0.55 -12.90
CA LYS A 137 -5.81 -1.74 -13.72
C LYS A 137 -4.66 -1.99 -14.68
N VAL A 138 -4.31 -1.01 -15.49
CA VAL A 138 -3.22 -1.13 -16.47
C VAL A 138 -1.88 -1.43 -15.80
N LEU A 139 -1.58 -0.75 -14.71
CA LEU A 139 -0.31 -0.89 -14.00
C LEU A 139 -0.15 -2.23 -13.30
N ILE A 140 -1.25 -2.79 -12.77
CA ILE A 140 -1.20 -4.03 -12.01
C ILE A 140 -1.33 -5.26 -12.91
N GLN A 141 -2.11 -5.19 -13.99
CA GLN A 141 -2.40 -6.35 -14.87
C GLN A 141 -1.36 -6.65 -15.93
N GLY A 142 -0.60 -5.72 -16.39
CA GLY A 142 0.06 -5.98 -17.66
C GLY A 142 1.30 -5.20 -18.01
N SER A 143 1.82 -4.39 -17.12
CA SER A 143 3.05 -3.72 -17.48
C SER A 143 4.26 -4.53 -17.00
N LEU A 144 5.32 -4.57 -17.82
CA LEU A 144 6.66 -5.00 -17.41
C LEU A 144 7.13 -4.29 -16.13
N LEU A 145 6.41 -3.24 -15.73
CA LEU A 145 6.65 -2.47 -14.49
C LEU A 145 6.01 -3.14 -13.27
N SER A 146 4.96 -3.95 -13.42
CA SER A 146 4.26 -4.57 -12.28
C SER A 146 5.04 -5.72 -11.62
N ASN A 147 5.91 -6.40 -12.35
CA ASN A 147 6.72 -7.50 -11.84
C ASN A 147 7.99 -6.94 -11.16
N SER A 148 7.81 -6.34 -10.02
CA SER A 148 8.93 -5.87 -9.20
C SER A 148 8.99 -6.68 -7.91
N GLU A 149 10.09 -7.40 -7.73
CA GLU A 149 10.34 -8.18 -6.51
C GLU A 149 10.49 -7.30 -5.27
N ASN A 150 10.78 -6.02 -5.46
CA ASN A 150 11.02 -5.06 -4.39
C ASN A 150 9.87 -4.07 -4.16
N ILE A 151 8.71 -4.22 -4.83
CA ILE A 151 7.57 -3.30 -4.69
C ILE A 151 6.28 -4.10 -4.47
N LYS A 152 5.48 -3.71 -3.46
CA LYS A 152 4.10 -4.15 -3.26
C LYS A 152 3.16 -2.96 -3.13
N PHE A 153 1.91 -3.16 -3.55
CA PHE A 153 0.86 -2.16 -3.45
C PHE A 153 -0.08 -2.48 -2.31
N TYR A 154 -0.29 -1.49 -1.44
CA TYR A 154 -1.30 -1.52 -0.39
C TYR A 154 -2.30 -0.43 -0.69
N VAL A 155 -3.53 -0.84 -0.91
CA VAL A 155 -4.61 0.05 -1.37
C VAL A 155 -5.76 0.00 -0.38
N THR A 156 -6.35 1.14 -0.06
CA THR A 156 -7.59 1.18 0.70
C THR A 156 -8.73 1.72 -0.15
N SER A 157 -9.96 1.31 0.15
CA SER A 157 -11.16 1.81 -0.52
C SER A 157 -12.37 1.80 0.40
N ASN A 158 -13.25 2.77 0.21
CA ASN A 158 -14.55 2.84 0.88
C ASN A 158 -15.68 2.23 0.03
N VAL A 159 -15.41 1.87 -1.22
CA VAL A 159 -16.42 1.37 -2.17
C VAL A 159 -16.40 -0.15 -2.24
N ARG A 160 -17.60 -0.75 -2.11
CA ARG A 160 -17.81 -2.18 -2.33
C ARG A 160 -18.24 -2.42 -3.77
N ASN A 161 -17.36 -2.96 -4.61
CA ASN A 161 -17.73 -3.34 -5.96
C ASN A 161 -17.34 -4.79 -6.26
N ILE A 162 -18.34 -5.67 -6.41
CA ILE A 162 -18.15 -7.13 -6.60
C ILE A 162 -17.39 -7.43 -7.90
N ARG A 163 -17.56 -6.64 -8.96
CA ARG A 163 -16.85 -6.83 -10.23
C ARG A 163 -15.35 -6.58 -10.08
N LEU A 164 -14.98 -5.71 -9.18
CA LEU A 164 -13.61 -5.40 -8.81
C LEU A 164 -12.90 -6.57 -8.14
N PHE A 165 -13.61 -7.32 -7.30
CA PHE A 165 -13.00 -8.45 -6.60
C PHE A 165 -12.51 -9.52 -7.57
N LYS A 166 -13.31 -9.85 -8.59
CA LYS A 166 -12.87 -10.79 -9.64
C LYS A 166 -11.62 -10.30 -10.35
N PHE A 167 -11.55 -8.99 -10.61
CA PHE A 167 -10.42 -8.37 -11.27
C PHE A 167 -9.15 -8.38 -10.40
N MET A 168 -9.24 -7.96 -9.13
CA MET A 168 -8.09 -7.89 -8.23
C MET A 168 -7.59 -9.28 -7.81
N PHE A 169 -8.47 -10.27 -7.76
CA PHE A 169 -8.08 -11.68 -7.58
C PHE A 169 -7.17 -12.17 -8.72
N ILE A 170 -7.48 -11.83 -9.97
CA ILE A 170 -6.65 -12.13 -11.15
C ILE A 170 -5.28 -11.41 -11.06
N CYS A 171 -5.21 -10.27 -10.37
CA CYS A 171 -4.00 -9.45 -10.21
C CYS A 171 -3.14 -9.81 -9.00
N ASN A 172 -3.37 -10.97 -8.39
CA ASN A 172 -2.64 -11.41 -7.19
C ASN A 172 -2.74 -10.43 -6.00
N PHE A 173 -3.97 -9.92 -5.75
CA PHE A 173 -4.28 -9.15 -4.55
C PHE A 173 -4.86 -10.04 -3.46
N LEU A 174 -4.32 -9.91 -2.27
CA LEU A 174 -4.94 -10.46 -1.08
C LEU A 174 -6.06 -9.50 -0.63
N LEU A 175 -7.31 -10.00 -0.67
CA LEU A 175 -8.50 -9.19 -0.41
C LEU A 175 -8.92 -9.32 1.05
N PHE A 176 -9.00 -8.19 1.76
CA PHE A 176 -9.52 -8.16 3.12
C PHE A 176 -10.86 -7.47 3.18
N PHE A 177 -11.83 -8.20 3.73
CA PHE A 177 -13.15 -7.69 4.07
C PHE A 177 -13.12 -7.08 5.47
N TYR A 178 -13.32 -5.79 5.56
CA TYR A 178 -13.77 -5.18 6.80
C TYR A 178 -15.29 -5.36 6.91
N LYS A 179 -15.73 -6.53 7.34
CA LYS A 179 -17.13 -6.73 7.70
C LYS A 179 -17.27 -6.39 9.18
N ILE A 180 -17.83 -5.23 9.48
CA ILE A 180 -18.38 -4.99 10.80
C ILE A 180 -19.82 -5.46 10.78
N TYR A 181 -20.16 -6.31 11.73
CA TYR A 181 -21.50 -6.48 12.16
C TYR A 181 -21.91 -5.19 12.88
N SER A 182 -22.72 -4.36 12.23
CA SER A 182 -23.56 -3.42 12.95
C SER A 182 -24.57 -4.29 13.70
N ASN A 183 -24.50 -4.31 15.04
CA ASN A 183 -25.61 -4.72 15.88
C ASN A 183 -26.84 -3.89 15.56
#